data_bd002498f0f3edb7dade3cb7e9e6a04a
#
_entry.id   bd002498f0f3edb7dade3cb7e9e6a04a
#
_cell.length_a   1.000
_cell.length_b   1.000
_cell.length_c   1.000
_cell.angle_alpha   90.00
_cell.angle_beta   90.00
_cell.angle_gamma   90.00
#
_symmetry.space_group_name_H-M   'P 1'
#
loop_
_entity.id
_entity.type
_entity.pdbx_description
1 polymer ?
#
loop_
_entity_poly.entity_id
_entity_poly.type
_entity_poly.pdbx_seq_one_letter_code
_entity_poly.pdbx_strand_id
1 'polypeptide(L)'
;MVGRTKDYFSKQSKAYQQFRPSYPQALFDFFESLLPDGAIIWDCAAGSGQASVHYSDKVACVIATDQSDKQLAHAPAHPRVRYAQSMAEVTPFPDHSVDMVTVAQALHWFDFDAFFPEARRVVRPGGVVAAWTYSFLDVTRALGTEIDAAIRSFYYDVIGPHWPPERRFVDERYTTIPFPLAPIEAPQISIEVSWDLDGVMGYLATWSSVQRYKDAGFDDPLPEFRRMLEAVWPSEEVLGPVHWPLALKIGRT
;
A
#
# COMPACT_ATOMS: atom_id res chain seq x y z
N MET A 1 25.95 8.02 4.80
CA MET A 1 25.47 6.88 5.65
C MET A 1 24.01 6.72 5.30
N VAL A 2 23.68 5.71 4.51
CA VAL A 2 22.29 5.39 4.13
C VAL A 2 21.59 4.90 5.39
N GLY A 3 20.59 5.66 5.85
CA GLY A 3 19.84 5.33 7.06
C GLY A 3 19.14 3.98 6.88
N ARG A 4 19.42 3.01 7.73
CA ARG A 4 18.67 1.76 7.83
C ARG A 4 17.20 2.13 8.08
N THR A 5 16.36 1.90 7.09
CA THR A 5 14.90 1.97 7.26
C THR A 5 14.53 0.97 8.36
N LYS A 6 13.93 1.44 9.45
CA LYS A 6 13.56 0.58 10.58
C LYS A 6 12.48 -0.39 10.13
N ASP A 7 12.71 -1.68 10.38
CA ASP A 7 11.77 -2.78 10.09
C ASP A 7 10.52 -2.68 10.99
N TYR A 8 9.52 -1.93 10.52
CA TYR A 8 8.25 -1.72 11.23
C TYR A 8 7.22 -2.83 10.99
N PHE A 9 7.47 -3.74 10.04
CA PHE A 9 6.44 -4.63 9.50
C PHE A 9 6.61 -6.12 9.86
N SER A 10 7.77 -6.54 10.33
CA SER A 10 8.08 -7.97 10.57
C SER A 10 7.31 -8.62 11.73
N LYS A 11 6.74 -7.85 12.65
CA LYS A 11 6.05 -8.39 13.84
C LYS A 11 4.55 -8.69 13.65
N GLN A 12 3.94 -8.23 12.57
CA GLN A 12 2.48 -8.25 12.39
C GLN A 12 1.99 -9.12 11.22
N SER A 13 2.82 -10.01 10.68
CA SER A 13 2.60 -10.63 9.37
C SER A 13 1.27 -11.38 9.16
N LYS A 14 0.76 -12.14 10.16
CA LYS A 14 -0.51 -12.90 10.01
C LYS A 14 -1.75 -12.01 10.05
N ALA A 15 -1.87 -11.12 11.02
CA ALA A 15 -2.97 -10.17 11.12
C ALA A 15 -2.97 -9.19 9.94
N TYR A 16 -1.77 -8.79 9.48
CA TYR A 16 -1.61 -7.95 8.32
C TYR A 16 -2.17 -8.59 7.04
N GLN A 17 -1.90 -9.86 6.79
CA GLN A 17 -2.46 -10.58 5.63
C GLN A 17 -3.98 -10.77 5.72
N GLN A 18 -4.51 -10.97 6.91
CA GLN A 18 -5.94 -11.22 7.11
C GLN A 18 -6.80 -9.96 6.98
N PHE A 19 -6.33 -8.81 7.49
CA PHE A 19 -7.12 -7.59 7.62
C PHE A 19 -6.68 -6.45 6.70
N ARG A 20 -5.65 -6.63 5.86
CA ARG A 20 -5.34 -5.66 4.82
C ARG A 20 -6.17 -5.95 3.58
N PRO A 21 -6.90 -4.93 3.07
CA PRO A 21 -7.74 -5.14 1.89
C PRO A 21 -6.88 -5.44 0.66
N SER A 22 -7.36 -6.36 -0.19
CA SER A 22 -6.74 -6.64 -1.48
C SER A 22 -7.03 -5.53 -2.47
N TYR A 23 -6.11 -5.31 -3.42
CA TYR A 23 -6.34 -4.37 -4.50
C TYR A 23 -7.39 -4.91 -5.48
N PRO A 24 -8.27 -4.04 -6.02
CA PRO A 24 -9.30 -4.47 -6.96
C PRO A 24 -8.68 -4.84 -8.32
N GLN A 25 -9.24 -5.83 -8.99
CA GLN A 25 -8.77 -6.28 -10.30
C GLN A 25 -8.75 -5.14 -11.33
N ALA A 26 -9.69 -4.21 -11.26
CA ALA A 26 -9.75 -3.04 -12.14
C ALA A 26 -8.46 -2.19 -12.14
N LEU A 27 -7.68 -2.20 -11.05
CA LEU A 27 -6.36 -1.54 -11.01
C LEU A 27 -5.37 -2.22 -11.95
N PHE A 28 -5.31 -3.54 -11.91
CA PHE A 28 -4.38 -4.34 -12.73
C PHE A 28 -4.82 -4.35 -14.20
N ASP A 29 -6.13 -4.44 -14.46
CA ASP A 29 -6.69 -4.33 -15.82
C ASP A 29 -6.32 -2.99 -16.46
N PHE A 30 -6.38 -1.90 -15.68
CA PHE A 30 -5.95 -0.59 -16.14
C PHE A 30 -4.45 -0.57 -16.47
N PHE A 31 -3.60 -1.10 -15.58
CA PHE A 31 -2.16 -1.16 -15.84
C PHE A 31 -1.86 -2.01 -17.07
N GLU A 32 -2.47 -3.17 -17.20
CA GLU A 32 -2.29 -4.07 -18.34
C GLU A 32 -2.76 -3.45 -19.68
N SER A 33 -3.74 -2.53 -19.64
CA SER A 33 -4.17 -1.80 -20.83
C SER A 33 -3.09 -0.86 -21.40
N LEU A 34 -2.11 -0.50 -20.58
CA LEU A 34 -0.99 0.38 -20.95
C LEU A 34 0.25 -0.38 -21.45
N LEU A 35 0.23 -1.71 -21.37
CA LEU A 35 1.38 -2.58 -21.59
C LEU A 35 1.22 -3.44 -22.86
N PRO A 36 2.33 -3.79 -23.51
CA PRO A 36 2.32 -4.80 -24.56
C PRO A 36 2.07 -6.20 -24.00
N ASP A 37 1.64 -7.13 -24.84
CA ASP A 37 1.59 -8.54 -24.49
C ASP A 37 3.00 -9.06 -24.20
N GLY A 38 3.13 -9.90 -23.17
CA GLY A 38 4.43 -10.41 -22.74
C GLY A 38 5.26 -9.41 -21.95
N ALA A 39 4.64 -8.36 -21.37
CA ALA A 39 5.32 -7.35 -20.59
C ALA A 39 6.07 -7.93 -19.37
N ILE A 40 7.16 -7.27 -19.01
CA ILE A 40 7.92 -7.52 -17.78
C ILE A 40 7.67 -6.35 -16.82
N ILE A 41 7.27 -6.65 -15.61
CA ILE A 41 6.98 -5.66 -14.56
C ILE A 41 8.00 -5.79 -13.43
N TRP A 42 8.52 -4.66 -12.97
CA TRP A 42 9.21 -4.57 -11.70
C TRP A 42 8.24 -4.05 -10.63
N ASP A 43 7.86 -4.92 -9.68
CA ASP A 43 7.10 -4.53 -8.49
C ASP A 43 8.08 -4.19 -7.37
N CYS A 44 8.27 -2.90 -7.13
CA CYS A 44 9.28 -2.34 -6.25
C CYS A 44 8.73 -2.14 -4.84
N ALA A 45 9.46 -2.57 -3.81
CA ALA A 45 9.03 -2.64 -2.42
C ALA A 45 7.74 -3.46 -2.27
N ALA A 46 7.76 -4.65 -2.85
CA ALA A 46 6.60 -5.54 -2.97
C ALA A 46 6.11 -6.12 -1.62
N GLY A 47 6.91 -6.00 -0.56
CA GLY A 47 6.58 -6.57 0.75
C GLY A 47 6.38 -8.07 0.66
N SER A 48 5.20 -8.54 1.07
CA SER A 48 4.81 -9.94 0.95
C SER A 48 4.16 -10.30 -0.41
N GLY A 49 4.37 -9.49 -1.46
CA GLY A 49 3.93 -9.79 -2.82
C GLY A 49 2.43 -9.63 -3.06
N GLN A 50 1.72 -8.86 -2.23
CA GLN A 50 0.27 -8.71 -2.33
C GLN A 50 -0.18 -8.15 -3.69
N ALA A 51 0.55 -7.18 -4.26
CA ALA A 51 0.25 -6.65 -5.58
C ALA A 51 0.77 -7.55 -6.71
N SER A 52 1.92 -8.17 -6.50
CA SER A 52 2.68 -8.89 -7.53
C SER A 52 1.91 -10.04 -8.19
N VAL A 53 0.94 -10.65 -7.51
CA VAL A 53 0.25 -11.88 -7.95
C VAL A 53 -1.04 -11.63 -8.74
N HIS A 54 -1.44 -10.37 -8.91
CA HIS A 54 -2.74 -10.05 -9.51
C HIS A 54 -2.73 -9.87 -11.04
N TYR A 55 -1.55 -9.85 -11.66
CA TYR A 55 -1.45 -9.67 -13.10
C TYR A 55 -1.90 -10.92 -13.88
N SER A 56 -2.59 -10.70 -15.00
CA SER A 56 -3.09 -11.75 -15.88
C SER A 56 -1.97 -12.43 -16.70
N ASP A 57 -2.35 -13.38 -17.54
CA ASP A 57 -1.43 -14.08 -18.45
C ASP A 57 -0.82 -13.17 -19.53
N LYS A 58 -1.35 -11.98 -19.69
CA LYS A 58 -0.80 -10.95 -20.55
C LYS A 58 0.62 -10.51 -20.13
N VAL A 59 0.89 -10.58 -18.81
CA VAL A 59 2.20 -10.27 -18.22
C VAL A 59 3.07 -11.52 -18.18
N ALA A 60 4.22 -11.50 -18.84
CA ALA A 60 5.14 -12.64 -18.88
C ALA A 60 5.82 -12.88 -17.54
N CYS A 61 6.23 -11.81 -16.85
CA CYS A 61 6.97 -11.90 -15.60
C CYS A 61 6.77 -10.65 -14.74
N VAL A 62 6.63 -10.88 -13.43
CA VAL A 62 6.75 -9.84 -12.40
C VAL A 62 8.01 -10.11 -11.60
N ILE A 63 8.92 -9.15 -11.55
CA ILE A 63 10.10 -9.20 -10.69
C ILE A 63 9.78 -8.35 -9.46
N ALA A 64 9.45 -9.01 -8.37
CA ALA A 64 9.04 -8.39 -7.11
C ALA A 64 10.25 -8.24 -6.19
N THR A 65 10.60 -7.01 -5.84
CA THR A 65 11.75 -6.75 -4.96
C THR A 65 11.33 -6.05 -3.69
N ASP A 66 12.01 -6.36 -2.60
CA ASP A 66 11.91 -5.65 -1.33
C ASP A 66 13.27 -5.63 -0.64
N GLN A 67 13.54 -4.61 0.18
CA GLN A 67 14.76 -4.57 0.98
C GLN A 67 14.75 -5.60 2.13
N SER A 68 13.57 -6.05 2.54
CA SER A 68 13.35 -7.01 3.64
C SER A 68 13.15 -8.42 3.11
N ASP A 69 14.15 -9.26 3.28
CA ASP A 69 14.09 -10.71 3.02
C ASP A 69 12.98 -11.40 3.85
N LYS A 70 12.71 -10.88 5.05
CA LYS A 70 11.64 -11.38 5.90
C LYS A 70 10.26 -11.15 5.30
N GLN A 71 10.04 -10.01 4.66
CA GLN A 71 8.78 -9.74 3.95
C GLN A 71 8.63 -10.70 2.77
N LEU A 72 9.66 -10.83 1.96
CA LEU A 72 9.67 -11.72 0.80
C LEU A 72 9.45 -13.20 1.18
N ALA A 73 9.93 -13.62 2.35
CA ALA A 73 9.72 -14.99 2.84
C ALA A 73 8.25 -15.35 3.09
N HIS A 74 7.36 -14.36 3.19
CA HIS A 74 5.91 -14.56 3.34
C HIS A 74 5.16 -14.44 2.01
N ALA A 75 5.87 -14.17 0.92
CA ALA A 75 5.23 -13.99 -0.39
C ALA A 75 4.76 -15.33 -0.96
N PRO A 76 3.57 -15.37 -1.58
CA PRO A 76 3.04 -16.59 -2.16
C PRO A 76 3.85 -17.01 -3.39
N ALA A 77 4.05 -18.32 -3.54
CA ALA A 77 4.62 -18.85 -4.78
C ALA A 77 3.67 -18.58 -5.95
N HIS A 78 4.19 -18.04 -7.04
CA HIS A 78 3.42 -17.79 -8.25
C HIS A 78 4.28 -18.06 -9.50
N PRO A 79 3.76 -18.74 -10.55
CA PRO A 79 4.56 -19.16 -11.69
C PRO A 79 5.23 -18.02 -12.45
N ARG A 80 4.64 -16.85 -12.47
CA ARG A 80 5.15 -15.67 -13.17
C ARG A 80 5.83 -14.63 -12.27
N VAL A 81 5.88 -14.84 -10.95
CA VAL A 81 6.53 -13.91 -10.02
C VAL A 81 7.89 -14.43 -9.59
N ARG A 82 8.87 -13.56 -9.60
CA ARG A 82 10.23 -13.82 -9.09
C ARG A 82 10.52 -12.82 -7.98
N TYR A 83 10.81 -13.32 -6.79
CA TYR A 83 11.12 -12.51 -5.62
C TYR A 83 12.62 -12.39 -5.45
N ALA A 84 13.12 -11.17 -5.20
CA ALA A 84 14.52 -10.91 -4.96
C ALA A 84 14.71 -9.74 -3.98
N GLN A 85 15.74 -9.81 -3.14
CA GLN A 85 16.08 -8.70 -2.26
C GLN A 85 16.78 -7.59 -3.08
N SER A 86 16.26 -6.36 -3.00
CA SER A 86 16.88 -5.18 -3.59
C SER A 86 16.39 -3.90 -2.92
N MET A 87 17.21 -2.86 -3.00
CA MET A 87 16.78 -1.49 -2.71
C MET A 87 15.96 -0.94 -3.88
N ALA A 88 15.17 0.09 -3.63
CA ALA A 88 14.40 0.77 -4.68
C ALA A 88 15.28 1.71 -5.53
N GLU A 89 16.30 2.27 -4.91
CA GLU A 89 17.14 3.33 -5.45
C GLU A 89 18.34 2.81 -6.27
N VAL A 90 18.68 1.53 -6.09
CA VAL A 90 19.79 0.89 -6.81
C VAL A 90 19.47 -0.58 -7.01
N THR A 91 19.35 -1.01 -8.26
CA THR A 91 18.99 -2.38 -8.61
C THR A 91 20.02 -3.04 -9.53
N PRO A 92 20.10 -4.37 -9.53
CA PRO A 92 20.95 -5.09 -10.49
C PRO A 92 20.31 -5.22 -11.89
N PHE A 93 19.19 -4.55 -12.15
CA PHE A 93 18.52 -4.66 -13.45
C PHE A 93 19.33 -3.97 -14.54
N PRO A 94 19.39 -4.57 -15.74
CA PRO A 94 19.90 -3.88 -16.91
C PRO A 94 19.07 -2.65 -17.27
N ASP A 95 19.69 -1.70 -17.97
CA ASP A 95 18.98 -0.56 -18.54
C ASP A 95 17.88 -1.05 -19.49
N HIS A 96 16.72 -0.39 -19.43
CA HIS A 96 15.60 -0.65 -20.35
C HIS A 96 15.14 -2.12 -20.39
N SER A 97 15.13 -2.78 -19.23
CA SER A 97 14.82 -4.22 -19.11
C SER A 97 13.37 -4.52 -18.74
N VAL A 98 12.61 -3.54 -18.21
CA VAL A 98 11.22 -3.72 -17.82
C VAL A 98 10.29 -2.77 -18.57
N ASP A 99 9.02 -3.15 -18.71
CA ASP A 99 8.00 -2.35 -19.38
C ASP A 99 7.27 -1.42 -18.40
N MET A 100 7.22 -1.83 -17.12
CA MET A 100 6.57 -1.06 -16.07
C MET A 100 7.30 -1.23 -14.74
N VAL A 101 7.31 -0.16 -13.94
CA VAL A 101 7.62 -0.18 -12.50
C VAL A 101 6.35 0.11 -11.73
N THR A 102 6.06 -0.70 -10.72
CA THR A 102 4.94 -0.51 -9.79
C THR A 102 5.43 -0.32 -8.37
N VAL A 103 4.76 0.56 -7.61
CA VAL A 103 5.04 0.83 -6.20
C VAL A 103 3.73 0.91 -5.43
N ALA A 104 3.43 -0.16 -4.69
CA ALA A 104 2.21 -0.29 -3.90
C ALA A 104 2.44 0.16 -2.45
N GLN A 105 1.82 1.25 -2.01
CA GLN A 105 1.89 1.73 -0.61
C GLN A 105 3.31 1.93 -0.05
N ALA A 106 4.30 2.21 -0.90
CA ALA A 106 5.69 2.28 -0.47
C ALA A 106 6.45 3.53 -0.92
N LEU A 107 5.96 4.26 -1.93
CA LEU A 107 6.70 5.39 -2.51
C LEU A 107 7.13 6.44 -1.46
N HIS A 108 6.34 6.67 -0.43
CA HIS A 108 6.63 7.64 0.62
C HIS A 108 7.85 7.30 1.51
N TRP A 109 8.42 6.11 1.36
CA TRP A 109 9.63 5.68 2.07
C TRP A 109 10.92 5.93 1.29
N PHE A 110 10.80 6.25 -0.01
CA PHE A 110 11.94 6.29 -0.92
C PHE A 110 12.69 7.63 -0.88
N ASP A 111 13.95 7.58 -1.22
CA ASP A 111 14.70 8.75 -1.67
C ASP A 111 14.27 9.05 -3.11
N PHE A 112 13.43 10.07 -3.29
CA PHE A 112 12.86 10.40 -4.60
C PHE A 112 13.92 10.79 -5.63
N ASP A 113 14.99 11.48 -5.18
CA ASP A 113 16.07 11.95 -6.04
C ASP A 113 16.93 10.78 -6.54
N ALA A 114 16.96 9.67 -5.83
CA ALA A 114 17.64 8.45 -6.24
C ALA A 114 16.72 7.47 -6.95
N PHE A 115 15.46 7.33 -6.50
CA PHE A 115 14.51 6.36 -7.06
C PHE A 115 14.08 6.69 -8.48
N PHE A 116 13.70 7.93 -8.79
CA PHE A 116 13.17 8.24 -10.12
C PHE A 116 14.22 8.12 -11.25
N PRO A 117 15.51 8.50 -11.06
CA PRO A 117 16.55 8.16 -12.01
C PRO A 117 16.71 6.65 -12.24
N GLU A 118 16.69 5.85 -11.16
CA GLU A 118 16.79 4.39 -11.26
C GLU A 118 15.57 3.79 -11.99
N ALA A 119 14.36 4.20 -11.63
CA ALA A 119 13.14 3.77 -12.32
C ALA A 119 13.19 4.10 -13.82
N ARG A 120 13.67 5.29 -14.21
CA ARG A 120 13.87 5.67 -15.60
C ARG A 120 14.93 4.84 -16.30
N ARG A 121 16.01 4.50 -15.60
CA ARG A 121 17.09 3.69 -16.16
C ARG A 121 16.62 2.29 -16.55
N VAL A 122 15.85 1.66 -15.66
CA VAL A 122 15.41 0.27 -15.85
C VAL A 122 14.20 0.12 -16.76
N VAL A 123 13.34 1.15 -16.83
CA VAL A 123 12.15 1.13 -17.68
C VAL A 123 12.55 1.40 -19.13
N ARG A 124 11.95 0.67 -20.07
CA ARG A 124 12.10 0.89 -21.50
C ARG A 124 11.60 2.29 -21.90
N PRO A 125 12.17 2.92 -22.93
CA PRO A 125 11.66 4.19 -23.45
C PRO A 125 10.15 4.10 -23.74
N GLY A 126 9.37 5.05 -23.20
CA GLY A 126 7.91 5.05 -23.31
C GLY A 126 7.19 4.07 -22.39
N GLY A 127 7.92 3.34 -21.54
CA GLY A 127 7.32 2.49 -20.51
C GLY A 127 6.71 3.28 -19.36
N VAL A 128 6.16 2.61 -18.38
CA VAL A 128 5.28 3.19 -17.37
C VAL A 128 5.88 3.07 -15.97
N VAL A 129 5.73 4.11 -15.16
CA VAL A 129 5.94 4.04 -13.71
C VAL A 129 4.62 4.38 -13.03
N ALA A 130 4.14 3.51 -12.15
CA ALA A 130 2.91 3.69 -11.40
C ALA A 130 3.16 3.51 -9.90
N ALA A 131 2.72 4.48 -9.12
CA ALA A 131 2.71 4.38 -7.67
C ALA A 131 1.30 4.69 -7.15
N TRP A 132 0.87 3.94 -6.15
CA TRP A 132 -0.43 4.20 -5.54
C TRP A 132 -0.41 4.06 -4.04
N THR A 133 -1.35 4.75 -3.43
CA THR A 133 -1.62 4.66 -2.01
C THR A 133 -3.12 4.74 -1.74
N TYR A 134 -3.52 4.26 -0.59
CA TYR A 134 -4.79 4.57 0.05
C TYR A 134 -4.52 5.13 1.44
N SER A 135 -5.29 6.13 1.82
CA SER A 135 -5.11 6.79 3.11
C SER A 135 -6.11 6.29 4.14
N PHE A 136 -7.00 7.13 4.54
CA PHE A 136 -8.02 6.84 5.53
C PHE A 136 -9.17 6.03 4.93
N LEU A 137 -9.76 5.11 5.72
CA LEU A 137 -10.96 4.37 5.36
C LEU A 137 -12.19 5.28 5.44
N ASP A 138 -13.14 5.08 4.53
CA ASP A 138 -14.44 5.76 4.56
C ASP A 138 -15.53 4.73 4.89
N VAL A 139 -16.20 4.94 6.00
CA VAL A 139 -17.31 4.10 6.46
C VAL A 139 -18.65 4.84 6.46
N THR A 140 -18.67 6.10 6.01
CA THR A 140 -19.82 7.00 6.17
C THR A 140 -21.09 6.49 5.52
N ARG A 141 -20.96 5.86 4.35
CA ARG A 141 -22.11 5.34 3.58
C ARG A 141 -22.84 4.18 4.27
N ALA A 142 -22.11 3.40 5.06
CA ALA A 142 -22.65 2.20 5.67
C ALA A 142 -23.01 2.36 7.14
N LEU A 143 -22.14 3.07 7.86
CA LEU A 143 -22.15 3.09 9.32
C LEU A 143 -22.44 4.48 9.87
N GLY A 144 -22.58 5.47 8.99
CA GLY A 144 -22.92 6.84 9.36
C GLY A 144 -21.70 7.68 9.78
N THR A 145 -22.00 8.97 10.00
CA THR A 145 -20.98 9.98 10.29
C THR A 145 -20.41 9.87 11.71
N GLU A 146 -21.14 9.29 12.64
CA GLU A 146 -20.71 9.16 14.03
C GLU A 146 -19.56 8.17 14.18
N ILE A 147 -19.66 7.01 13.55
CA ILE A 147 -18.59 6.00 13.52
C ILE A 147 -17.37 6.53 12.75
N ASP A 148 -17.58 7.18 11.60
CA ASP A 148 -16.48 7.80 10.87
C ASP A 148 -15.75 8.85 11.71
N ALA A 149 -16.49 9.71 12.42
CA ALA A 149 -15.91 10.71 13.32
C ALA A 149 -15.11 10.08 14.46
N ALA A 150 -15.62 8.99 15.06
CA ALA A 150 -14.90 8.26 16.11
C ALA A 150 -13.58 7.66 15.59
N ILE A 151 -13.58 7.04 14.40
CA ILE A 151 -12.37 6.47 13.80
C ILE A 151 -11.38 7.59 13.44
N ARG A 152 -11.85 8.76 12.96
CA ARG A 152 -10.99 9.92 12.68
C ARG A 152 -10.35 10.48 13.94
N SER A 153 -11.12 10.63 15.02
CA SER A 153 -10.57 11.07 16.31
C SER A 153 -9.51 10.09 16.82
N PHE A 154 -9.77 8.79 16.75
CA PHE A 154 -8.76 7.78 17.10
C PHE A 154 -7.49 7.94 16.25
N TYR A 155 -7.63 8.13 14.93
CA TYR A 155 -6.52 8.26 14.01
C TYR A 155 -5.67 9.52 14.24
N TYR A 156 -6.31 10.67 14.43
CA TYR A 156 -5.61 11.96 14.53
C TYR A 156 -5.22 12.33 15.97
N ASP A 157 -6.11 12.08 16.93
CA ASP A 157 -5.94 12.60 18.28
C ASP A 157 -5.27 11.58 19.22
N VAL A 158 -5.57 10.30 19.08
CA VAL A 158 -5.02 9.24 19.96
C VAL A 158 -3.68 8.74 19.44
N ILE A 159 -3.66 8.18 18.23
CA ILE A 159 -2.46 7.58 17.65
C ILE A 159 -1.70 8.50 16.68
N GLY A 160 -2.25 9.67 16.40
CA GLY A 160 -1.71 10.64 15.45
C GLY A 160 -0.25 11.01 15.70
N PRO A 161 0.15 11.36 16.94
CA PRO A 161 1.54 11.68 17.28
C PRO A 161 2.54 10.54 17.04
N HIS A 162 2.05 9.32 16.86
CA HIS A 162 2.87 8.12 16.66
C HIS A 162 3.01 7.68 15.20
N TRP A 163 2.38 8.39 14.25
CA TRP A 163 2.66 8.16 12.84
C TRP A 163 4.09 8.59 12.48
N PRO A 164 4.77 7.85 11.60
CA PRO A 164 6.04 8.30 11.05
C PRO A 164 5.83 9.58 10.20
N PRO A 165 6.83 10.49 10.14
CA PRO A 165 6.70 11.75 9.39
C PRO A 165 6.32 11.57 7.91
N GLU A 166 6.75 10.47 7.30
CA GLU A 166 6.47 10.09 5.91
C GLU A 166 4.98 9.81 5.68
N ARG A 167 4.22 9.52 6.75
CA ARG A 167 2.77 9.30 6.67
C ARG A 167 2.03 10.48 6.05
N ARG A 168 2.53 11.70 6.21
CA ARG A 168 1.97 12.91 5.60
C ARG A 168 1.74 12.74 4.09
N PHE A 169 2.66 12.11 3.38
CA PHE A 169 2.52 11.90 1.93
C PHE A 169 1.32 11.02 1.59
N VAL A 170 1.05 10.02 2.43
CA VAL A 170 -0.13 9.15 2.28
C VAL A 170 -1.41 9.94 2.56
N ASP A 171 -1.45 10.72 3.62
CA ASP A 171 -2.62 11.53 3.99
C ASP A 171 -2.89 12.63 2.96
N GLU A 172 -1.86 13.19 2.35
CA GLU A 172 -1.90 14.11 1.22
C GLU A 172 -2.11 13.39 -0.13
N ARG A 173 -2.38 12.08 -0.12
CA ARG A 173 -2.68 11.27 -1.32
C ARG A 173 -1.58 11.37 -2.38
N TYR A 174 -0.32 11.42 -1.97
CA TYR A 174 0.87 11.58 -2.80
C TYR A 174 0.92 12.88 -3.64
N THR A 175 0.03 13.84 -3.42
CA THR A 175 -0.03 15.07 -4.23
C THR A 175 1.26 15.88 -4.17
N THR A 176 1.95 15.87 -3.04
CA THR A 176 3.18 16.62 -2.77
C THR A 176 4.47 15.87 -3.12
N ILE A 177 4.38 14.58 -3.46
CA ILE A 177 5.56 13.84 -3.94
C ILE A 177 5.92 14.31 -5.35
N PRO A 178 7.18 14.70 -5.62
CA PRO A 178 7.65 14.98 -6.97
C PRO A 178 7.41 13.77 -7.88
N PHE A 179 6.92 14.03 -9.10
CA PHE A 179 6.69 12.95 -10.06
C PHE A 179 7.16 13.39 -11.45
N PRO A 180 8.46 13.24 -11.74
CA PRO A 180 9.10 13.84 -12.90
C PRO A 180 8.89 13.03 -14.19
N LEU A 181 7.66 12.55 -14.43
CA LEU A 181 7.29 11.73 -15.60
C LEU A 181 6.10 12.37 -16.32
N ALA A 182 5.93 12.07 -17.61
CA ALA A 182 4.78 12.53 -18.37
C ALA A 182 3.50 11.86 -17.82
N PRO A 183 2.55 12.62 -17.24
CA PRO A 183 1.42 12.03 -16.52
C PRO A 183 0.47 11.28 -17.45
N ILE A 184 -0.08 10.19 -16.94
CA ILE A 184 -1.18 9.42 -17.55
C ILE A 184 -2.41 9.63 -16.69
N GLU A 185 -3.54 9.96 -17.32
CA GLU A 185 -4.82 10.03 -16.62
C GLU A 185 -5.27 8.64 -16.20
N ALA A 186 -5.58 8.49 -14.92
CA ALA A 186 -6.03 7.23 -14.35
C ALA A 186 -7.52 7.28 -14.00
N PRO A 187 -8.26 6.17 -14.13
CA PRO A 187 -9.63 6.08 -13.66
C PRO A 187 -9.69 6.18 -12.13
N GLN A 188 -10.85 6.58 -11.62
CA GLN A 188 -11.10 6.50 -10.18
C GLN A 188 -11.33 5.05 -9.79
N ILE A 189 -10.46 4.54 -8.93
CA ILE A 189 -10.50 3.16 -8.43
C ILE A 189 -10.55 3.22 -6.91
N SER A 190 -11.38 2.37 -6.32
CA SER A 190 -11.48 2.22 -4.86
C SER A 190 -11.36 0.76 -4.47
N ILE A 191 -10.76 0.51 -3.34
CA ILE A 191 -10.90 -0.76 -2.65
C ILE A 191 -12.24 -0.71 -1.91
N GLU A 192 -13.00 -1.80 -1.97
CA GLU A 192 -14.26 -1.96 -1.27
C GLU A 192 -14.31 -3.31 -0.58
N VAL A 193 -14.62 -3.32 0.70
CA VAL A 193 -14.82 -4.53 1.48
C VAL A 193 -16.03 -4.36 2.39
N SER A 194 -16.72 -5.46 2.68
CA SER A 194 -17.80 -5.45 3.67
C SER A 194 -17.26 -6.07 4.96
N TRP A 195 -17.14 -5.24 5.98
CA TRP A 195 -16.63 -5.65 7.29
C TRP A 195 -17.63 -5.34 8.40
N ASP A 196 -17.67 -6.24 9.37
CA ASP A 196 -18.23 -6.04 10.70
C ASP A 196 -17.25 -5.25 11.58
N LEU A 197 -17.62 -5.08 12.83
CA LEU A 197 -16.76 -4.43 13.82
C LEU A 197 -15.40 -5.15 13.98
N ASP A 198 -15.39 -6.48 13.95
CA ASP A 198 -14.17 -7.26 14.08
C ASP A 198 -13.21 -7.03 12.90
N GLY A 199 -13.74 -6.94 11.69
CA GLY A 199 -12.97 -6.60 10.50
C GLY A 199 -12.34 -5.21 10.60
N VAL A 200 -13.11 -4.21 11.00
CA VAL A 200 -12.60 -2.85 11.22
C VAL A 200 -11.55 -2.83 12.32
N MET A 201 -11.81 -3.41 13.47
CA MET A 201 -10.83 -3.47 14.58
C MET A 201 -9.56 -4.22 14.19
N GLY A 202 -9.70 -5.32 13.45
CA GLY A 202 -8.56 -6.07 12.92
C GLY A 202 -7.70 -5.21 11.98
N TYR A 203 -8.33 -4.42 11.11
CA TYR A 203 -7.61 -3.48 10.24
C TYR A 203 -6.88 -2.39 11.06
N LEU A 204 -7.55 -1.76 12.03
CA LEU A 204 -6.94 -0.74 12.89
C LEU A 204 -5.73 -1.31 13.65
N ALA A 205 -5.80 -2.56 14.10
CA ALA A 205 -4.68 -3.24 14.76
C ALA A 205 -3.44 -3.41 13.86
N THR A 206 -3.62 -3.36 12.53
CA THR A 206 -2.49 -3.42 11.58
C THR A 206 -1.76 -2.08 11.40
N TRP A 207 -2.25 -0.99 11.96
CA TRP A 207 -1.63 0.32 11.81
C TRP A 207 -0.31 0.41 12.59
N SER A 208 0.73 0.86 11.93
CA SER A 208 2.06 1.00 12.55
C SER A 208 2.09 1.99 13.71
N SER A 209 1.22 3.00 13.69
CA SER A 209 1.05 3.97 14.79
C SER A 209 0.51 3.32 16.06
N VAL A 210 -0.38 2.34 15.97
CA VAL A 210 -0.87 1.57 17.13
C VAL A 210 0.28 0.81 17.80
N GLN A 211 1.14 0.17 17.00
CA GLN A 211 2.31 -0.52 17.57
C GLN A 211 3.30 0.48 18.17
N ARG A 212 3.56 1.60 17.50
CA ARG A 212 4.47 2.64 18.01
C ARG A 212 3.93 3.32 19.28
N TYR A 213 2.62 3.47 19.39
CA TYR A 213 1.96 3.93 20.62
C TYR A 213 2.29 3.01 21.79
N LYS A 214 2.15 1.70 21.60
CA LYS A 214 2.49 0.68 22.62
C LYS A 214 4.00 0.64 22.91
N ASP A 215 4.84 0.72 21.88
CA ASP A 215 6.30 0.74 22.02
C ASP A 215 6.79 2.02 22.78
N ALA A 216 5.99 3.09 22.78
CA ALA A 216 6.23 4.30 23.58
C ALA A 216 5.85 4.16 25.07
N GLY A 217 5.33 3.00 25.48
CA GLY A 217 4.98 2.67 26.87
C GLY A 217 3.56 2.96 27.27
N PHE A 218 2.68 3.27 26.31
CA PHE A 218 1.25 3.42 26.58
C PHE A 218 0.53 2.06 26.55
N ASP A 219 -0.57 1.95 27.25
CA ASP A 219 -1.46 0.78 27.19
C ASP A 219 -2.05 0.61 25.80
N ASP A 220 -2.48 -0.62 25.45
CA ASP A 220 -3.11 -0.89 24.16
C ASP A 220 -4.40 -0.06 24.01
N PRO A 221 -4.48 0.86 23.03
CA PRO A 221 -5.63 1.75 22.89
C PRO A 221 -6.87 1.05 22.29
N LEU A 222 -6.69 -0.12 21.68
CA LEU A 222 -7.75 -0.79 20.92
C LEU A 222 -8.90 -1.34 21.78
N PRO A 223 -8.69 -1.92 22.97
CA PRO A 223 -9.80 -2.41 23.80
C PRO A 223 -10.78 -1.32 24.25
N GLU A 224 -10.28 -0.14 24.56
CA GLU A 224 -11.13 1.00 24.91
C GLU A 224 -11.86 1.55 23.70
N PHE A 225 -11.15 1.72 22.60
CA PHE A 225 -11.72 2.20 21.34
C PHE A 225 -12.80 1.24 20.82
N ARG A 226 -12.60 -0.08 20.95
CA ARG A 226 -13.62 -1.08 20.63
C ARG A 226 -14.90 -0.86 21.42
N ARG A 227 -14.81 -0.69 22.72
CA ARG A 227 -16.00 -0.43 23.58
C ARG A 227 -16.76 0.84 23.18
N MET A 228 -16.04 1.87 22.75
CA MET A 228 -16.65 3.09 22.24
C MET A 228 -17.40 2.83 20.92
N LEU A 229 -16.81 2.08 20.00
CA LEU A 229 -17.49 1.73 18.74
C LEU A 229 -18.68 0.81 18.95
N GLU A 230 -18.61 -0.18 19.86
CA GLU A 230 -19.72 -1.07 20.21
C GLU A 230 -20.97 -0.31 20.67
N ALA A 231 -20.80 0.81 21.37
CA ALA A 231 -21.90 1.63 21.85
C ALA A 231 -22.69 2.33 20.72
N VAL A 232 -22.06 2.55 19.57
CA VAL A 232 -22.65 3.26 18.41
C VAL A 232 -22.78 2.37 17.17
N TRP A 233 -22.29 1.14 17.21
CA TRP A 233 -22.37 0.19 16.10
C TRP A 233 -23.81 -0.30 15.95
N PRO A 234 -24.40 -0.26 14.73
CA PRO A 234 -25.83 -0.54 14.53
C PRO A 234 -26.28 -1.93 14.95
N SER A 235 -25.44 -2.96 14.72
CA SER A 235 -25.54 -4.32 15.26
C SER A 235 -24.23 -5.07 14.95
N GLU A 236 -23.95 -6.14 15.68
CA GLU A 236 -22.75 -6.97 15.46
C GLU A 236 -22.73 -7.64 14.07
N GLU A 237 -23.90 -7.83 13.47
CA GLU A 237 -24.07 -8.50 12.16
C GLU A 237 -24.04 -7.54 10.96
N VAL A 238 -23.98 -6.21 11.18
CA VAL A 238 -23.97 -5.25 10.07
C VAL A 238 -22.60 -5.26 9.39
N LEU A 239 -22.56 -5.88 8.24
CA LEU A 239 -21.45 -5.77 7.29
C LEU A 239 -21.61 -4.44 6.52
N GLY A 240 -20.86 -3.43 6.91
CA GLY A 240 -20.84 -2.15 6.22
C GLY A 240 -19.83 -2.14 5.07
N PRO A 241 -20.11 -1.48 3.93
CA PRO A 241 -19.09 -1.22 2.93
C PRO A 241 -18.08 -0.22 3.46
N VAL A 242 -16.84 -0.66 3.57
CA VAL A 242 -15.67 0.17 3.87
C VAL A 242 -14.95 0.47 2.59
N HIS A 243 -14.65 1.75 2.35
CA HIS A 243 -14.06 2.22 1.10
C HIS A 243 -12.68 2.82 1.34
N TRP A 244 -11.76 2.57 0.40
CA TRP A 244 -10.47 3.26 0.29
C TRP A 244 -10.28 3.73 -1.15
N PRO A 245 -10.56 5.00 -1.44
CA PRO A 245 -10.19 5.57 -2.73
C PRO A 245 -8.68 5.48 -2.93
N LEU A 246 -8.24 4.91 -4.05
CA LEU A 246 -6.83 4.88 -4.42
C LEU A 246 -6.39 6.24 -4.95
N ALA A 247 -5.25 6.70 -4.49
CA ALA A 247 -4.54 7.81 -5.11
C ALA A 247 -3.42 7.24 -5.98
N LEU A 248 -3.50 7.47 -7.28
CA LEU A 248 -2.54 6.98 -8.26
C LEU A 248 -1.67 8.12 -8.76
N LYS A 249 -0.35 7.88 -8.81
CA LYS A 249 0.60 8.64 -9.60
C LYS A 249 1.13 7.72 -10.69
N ILE A 250 0.88 8.06 -11.93
CA ILE A 250 1.25 7.23 -13.08
C ILE A 250 1.74 8.10 -14.23
N GLY A 251 2.79 7.66 -14.91
CA GLY A 251 3.37 8.40 -16.02
C GLY A 251 4.29 7.56 -16.88
N ARG A 252 4.64 8.13 -18.04
CA ARG A 252 5.60 7.54 -18.98
C ARG A 252 6.98 8.15 -18.84
N THR A 253 7.99 7.32 -19.07
CA THR A 253 9.40 7.73 -19.16
C THR A 253 9.74 8.36 -20.50
#